data_af5a12c00ef738d65877cb7f63abc090
#
_entry.id   af5a12c00ef738d65877cb7f63abc090
#
_cell.length_a   1.000
_cell.length_b   1.000
_cell.length_c   1.000
_cell.angle_alpha   90.00
_cell.angle_beta   90.00
_cell.angle_gamma   90.00
#
_symmetry.space_group_name_H-M   'P 1'
#
loop_
_entity.id
_entity.type
_entity.pdbx_description
1 polymer ?
#
loop_
_entity_poly.entity_id
_entity_poly.type
_entity_poly.pdbx_seq_one_letter_code
_entity_poly.pdbx_strand_id
1 'polypeptide(L)'
;VVETGDGPSADALVLVPVWGTAVAGAVAGHGLPAARTFGVDPLPAAGRRRVLAVTPAADPAAARDARAVLARPADGEEPHAVSVVRDTAGSVAQRLLASIVSVAAGIAERSIASPGDIDLAVTAGLGYPVGPLAWGDRVGAGRMLELHRALHRTTDDPRHRPSRWVTERALLGLSLTDPGTSPADCVDGPAPS
;
A
#
# COMPACT_ATOMS: atom_id res chain seq x y z
N VAL A 1 -6.57 -10.20 -16.58
CA VAL A 1 -5.44 -9.69 -17.38
C VAL A 1 -5.62 -10.27 -18.76
N VAL A 2 -5.96 -9.45 -19.73
CA VAL A 2 -5.99 -9.84 -21.15
C VAL A 2 -4.63 -9.45 -21.71
N GLU A 3 -3.74 -10.42 -21.87
CA GLU A 3 -2.53 -10.30 -22.68
C GLU A 3 -2.88 -10.57 -24.14
N THR A 4 -3.46 -9.60 -24.80
CA THR A 4 -3.52 -9.56 -26.26
C THR A 4 -3.08 -8.18 -26.68
N GLY A 5 -2.24 -8.07 -27.72
CA GLY A 5 -1.59 -6.85 -28.17
C GLY A 5 -2.50 -5.71 -28.62
N ASP A 6 -3.81 -5.87 -28.52
CA ASP A 6 -4.80 -4.81 -28.70
C ASP A 6 -5.32 -4.36 -27.33
N GLY A 7 -5.28 -3.06 -27.07
CA GLY A 7 -5.84 -2.46 -25.85
C GLY A 7 -7.31 -2.83 -25.67
N PRO A 8 -7.89 -2.60 -24.45
CA PRO A 8 -9.28 -2.92 -24.20
C PRO A 8 -10.20 -2.15 -25.16
N SER A 9 -11.25 -2.81 -25.67
CA SER A 9 -12.24 -2.13 -26.52
C SER A 9 -12.86 -0.92 -25.81
N ALA A 10 -13.36 0.05 -26.56
CA ALA A 10 -13.97 1.27 -26.02
C ALA A 10 -15.14 0.97 -25.04
N ASP A 11 -15.80 -0.17 -25.21
CA ASP A 11 -16.91 -0.63 -24.37
C ASP A 11 -16.47 -1.50 -23.19
N ALA A 12 -15.21 -1.87 -23.11
CA ALA A 12 -14.72 -2.71 -22.03
C ALA A 12 -14.72 -1.96 -20.68
N LEU A 13 -15.12 -2.68 -19.63
CA LEU A 13 -14.96 -2.22 -18.25
C LEU A 13 -13.53 -2.57 -17.79
N VAL A 14 -12.74 -1.56 -17.46
CA VAL A 14 -11.34 -1.73 -17.08
C VAL A 14 -11.19 -1.51 -15.58
N LEU A 15 -10.65 -2.52 -14.89
CA LEU A 15 -10.30 -2.44 -13.46
C LEU A 15 -8.78 -2.46 -13.32
N VAL A 16 -8.19 -1.38 -12.82
CA VAL A 16 -6.74 -1.25 -12.63
C VAL A 16 -6.36 -1.34 -11.16
N PRO A 17 -5.47 -2.25 -10.78
CA PRO A 17 -4.91 -2.22 -9.45
C PRO A 17 -3.99 -0.99 -9.32
N VAL A 18 -4.31 -0.08 -8.39
CA VAL A 18 -3.51 1.12 -8.13
C VAL A 18 -2.63 0.91 -6.90
N TRP A 19 -1.31 1.13 -7.05
CA TRP A 19 -0.34 1.02 -5.96
C TRP A 19 0.45 2.32 -5.82
N GLY A 20 0.06 3.13 -4.83
CA GLY A 20 0.64 4.46 -4.63
C GLY A 20 0.34 5.47 -5.74
N THR A 21 -0.40 5.06 -6.77
CA THR A 21 -0.74 5.84 -7.96
C THR A 21 -2.24 6.16 -8.00
N ALA A 22 -2.64 6.99 -8.97
CA ALA A 22 -4.03 7.31 -9.26
C ALA A 22 -4.48 6.66 -10.57
N VAL A 23 -5.79 6.40 -10.71
CA VAL A 23 -6.41 5.88 -11.93
C VAL A 23 -6.16 6.83 -13.12
N ALA A 24 -6.26 8.13 -12.89
CA ALA A 24 -6.00 9.13 -13.91
C ALA A 24 -4.62 8.98 -14.55
N GLY A 25 -3.59 8.63 -13.75
CA GLY A 25 -2.25 8.34 -14.26
C GLY A 25 -2.21 7.09 -15.14
N ALA A 26 -2.92 6.02 -14.78
CA ALA A 26 -3.03 4.79 -15.58
C ALA A 26 -3.78 5.06 -16.90
N VAL A 27 -4.87 5.82 -16.85
CA VAL A 27 -5.65 6.23 -18.05
C VAL A 27 -4.74 6.96 -19.03
N ALA A 28 -4.01 7.98 -18.56
CA ALA A 28 -3.13 8.78 -19.42
C ALA A 28 -1.93 7.97 -19.95
N GLY A 29 -1.32 7.14 -19.10
CA GLY A 29 -0.11 6.39 -19.45
C GLY A 29 -0.35 5.22 -20.40
N HIS A 30 -1.56 4.65 -20.40
CA HIS A 30 -1.89 3.47 -21.21
C HIS A 30 -3.01 3.71 -22.23
N GLY A 31 -3.49 4.96 -22.40
CA GLY A 31 -4.55 5.28 -23.35
C GLY A 31 -5.88 4.57 -23.06
N LEU A 32 -6.20 4.35 -21.77
CA LEU A 32 -7.41 3.62 -21.38
C LEU A 32 -8.68 4.48 -21.51
N PRO A 33 -9.86 3.87 -21.75
CA PRO A 33 -11.11 4.61 -21.84
C PRO A 33 -11.49 5.24 -20.49
N ALA A 34 -11.30 6.54 -20.32
CA ALA A 34 -11.44 7.25 -19.04
C ALA A 34 -12.82 7.06 -18.38
N ALA A 35 -13.89 7.03 -19.19
CA ALA A 35 -15.26 6.84 -18.69
C ALA A 35 -15.53 5.44 -18.10
N ARG A 36 -14.72 4.44 -18.48
CA ARG A 36 -14.92 3.02 -18.13
C ARG A 36 -13.75 2.40 -17.38
N THR A 37 -12.79 3.22 -16.95
CA THR A 37 -11.60 2.77 -16.17
C THR A 37 -11.73 3.17 -14.70
N PHE A 38 -11.59 2.19 -13.82
CA PHE A 38 -11.77 2.30 -12.39
C PHE A 38 -10.56 1.70 -11.64
N GLY A 39 -10.23 2.29 -10.49
CA GLY A 39 -9.17 1.77 -9.64
C GLY A 39 -9.67 0.78 -8.61
N VAL A 40 -8.85 -0.21 -8.34
CA VAL A 40 -9.07 -1.18 -7.26
C VAL A 40 -7.87 -1.14 -6.32
N ASP A 41 -8.13 -1.06 -5.01
CA ASP A 41 -7.05 -1.17 -4.02
C ASP A 41 -6.61 -2.63 -3.91
N PRO A 42 -5.36 -2.97 -4.23
CA PRO A 42 -4.85 -4.33 -4.15
C PRO A 42 -4.51 -4.76 -2.71
N LEU A 43 -4.51 -3.84 -1.74
CA LEU A 43 -4.37 -4.24 -0.34
C LEU A 43 -5.61 -5.02 0.09
N PRO A 44 -5.44 -6.21 0.70
CA PRO A 44 -6.56 -6.89 1.31
C PRO A 44 -7.09 -6.01 2.44
N ALA A 45 -8.29 -5.46 2.25
CA ALA A 45 -8.97 -4.78 3.32
C ALA A 45 -9.24 -5.79 4.44
N ALA A 46 -9.07 -5.36 5.69
CA ALA A 46 -9.55 -6.15 6.81
C ALA A 46 -11.06 -6.38 6.64
N GLY A 47 -11.45 -7.63 6.48
CA GLY A 47 -12.82 -8.02 6.19
C GLY A 47 -13.15 -8.04 4.69
N ARG A 48 -14.46 -8.23 4.39
CA ARG A 48 -14.99 -8.40 3.02
C ARG A 48 -15.24 -7.06 2.29
N ARG A 49 -14.48 -6.00 2.60
CA ARG A 49 -14.66 -4.70 1.98
C ARG A 49 -13.64 -4.49 0.86
N ARG A 50 -14.11 -4.09 -0.31
CA ARG A 50 -13.30 -3.66 -1.45
C ARG A 50 -13.46 -2.17 -1.70
N VAL A 51 -12.49 -1.56 -2.34
CA VAL A 51 -12.50 -0.13 -2.68
C VAL A 51 -12.46 0.02 -4.19
N LEU A 52 -13.42 0.79 -4.72
CA LEU A 52 -13.51 1.21 -6.11
C LEU A 52 -13.21 2.71 -6.18
N ALA A 53 -12.14 3.10 -6.88
CA ALA A 53 -11.81 4.50 -7.12
C ALA A 53 -12.37 4.96 -8.46
N VAL A 54 -13.02 6.13 -8.45
CA VAL A 54 -13.64 6.74 -9.63
C VAL A 54 -12.99 8.08 -9.94
N THR A 55 -12.66 8.32 -11.21
CA THR A 55 -12.17 9.60 -11.72
C THR A 55 -13.33 10.56 -11.97
N PRO A 56 -13.08 11.86 -12.14
CA PRO A 56 -14.11 12.80 -12.57
C PRO A 56 -14.69 12.51 -13.97
N ALA A 57 -13.98 11.76 -14.81
CA ALA A 57 -14.43 11.37 -16.16
C ALA A 57 -15.23 10.06 -16.18
N ALA A 58 -15.41 9.40 -15.04
CA ALA A 58 -16.10 8.11 -14.96
C ALA A 58 -17.58 8.23 -15.34
N ASP A 59 -18.05 7.31 -16.21
CA ASP A 59 -19.49 7.16 -16.47
C ASP A 59 -20.18 6.54 -15.26
N PRO A 60 -21.25 7.16 -14.73
CA PRO A 60 -21.97 6.64 -13.57
C PRO A 60 -22.60 5.26 -13.77
N ALA A 61 -23.02 4.91 -14.99
CA ALA A 61 -23.56 3.58 -15.27
C ALA A 61 -22.45 2.54 -15.21
N ALA A 62 -21.32 2.78 -15.90
CA ALA A 62 -20.16 1.90 -15.85
C ALA A 62 -19.58 1.76 -14.42
N ALA A 63 -19.63 2.82 -13.60
CA ALA A 63 -19.23 2.75 -12.20
C ALA A 63 -20.12 1.82 -11.36
N ARG A 64 -21.45 1.81 -11.62
CA ARG A 64 -22.37 0.87 -10.97
C ARG A 64 -22.07 -0.57 -11.38
N ASP A 65 -21.77 -0.80 -12.66
CA ASP A 65 -21.40 -2.13 -13.17
C ASP A 65 -20.07 -2.60 -12.54
N ALA A 66 -19.06 -1.74 -12.49
CA ALA A 66 -17.79 -2.02 -11.84
C ALA A 66 -17.97 -2.38 -10.35
N ARG A 67 -18.81 -1.63 -9.64
CA ARG A 67 -19.17 -1.91 -8.24
C ARG A 67 -19.85 -3.28 -8.12
N ALA A 68 -20.78 -3.60 -9.01
CA ALA A 68 -21.47 -4.90 -9.02
C ALA A 68 -20.49 -6.06 -9.27
N VAL A 69 -19.53 -5.88 -10.17
CA VAL A 69 -18.47 -6.87 -10.44
C VAL A 69 -17.63 -7.08 -9.19
N LEU A 70 -17.19 -6.00 -8.53
CA LEU A 70 -16.38 -6.10 -7.31
C LEU A 70 -17.15 -6.66 -6.12
N ALA A 71 -18.47 -6.54 -6.09
CA ALA A 71 -19.30 -7.08 -5.02
C ALA A 71 -19.48 -8.60 -5.12
N ARG A 72 -19.21 -9.21 -6.29
CA ARG A 72 -19.43 -10.65 -6.49
C ARG A 72 -18.57 -11.48 -5.53
N PRO A 73 -19.19 -12.41 -4.80
CA PRO A 73 -18.43 -13.34 -3.98
C PRO A 73 -17.77 -14.42 -4.83
N ALA A 74 -16.79 -15.13 -4.28
CA ALA A 74 -16.43 -16.45 -4.77
C ALA A 74 -17.55 -17.46 -4.44
N ASP A 75 -17.52 -18.63 -5.07
CA ASP A 75 -18.53 -19.66 -4.84
C ASP A 75 -18.65 -20.03 -3.36
N GLY A 76 -19.86 -19.91 -2.83
CA GLY A 76 -20.17 -20.21 -1.44
C GLY A 76 -19.83 -19.10 -0.43
N GLU A 77 -19.39 -17.95 -0.89
CA GLU A 77 -19.10 -16.79 -0.04
C GLU A 77 -20.24 -15.77 -0.05
N GLU A 78 -20.27 -14.91 0.98
CA GLU A 78 -21.14 -13.73 1.03
C GLU A 78 -20.60 -12.61 0.12
N PRO A 79 -21.46 -11.74 -0.44
CA PRO A 79 -21.04 -10.61 -1.25
C PRO A 79 -20.07 -9.68 -0.52
N HIS A 80 -19.12 -9.11 -1.27
CA HIS A 80 -18.22 -8.11 -0.75
C HIS A 80 -18.90 -6.73 -0.62
N ALA A 81 -18.69 -6.06 0.51
CA ALA A 81 -19.03 -4.65 0.62
C ALA A 81 -18.07 -3.82 -0.24
N VAL A 82 -18.59 -2.93 -1.10
CA VAL A 82 -17.77 -2.07 -1.96
C VAL A 82 -17.95 -0.61 -1.58
N SER A 83 -16.87 0.04 -1.16
CA SER A 83 -16.81 1.49 -0.97
C SER A 83 -16.37 2.16 -2.26
N VAL A 84 -17.17 3.10 -2.75
CA VAL A 84 -16.79 3.93 -3.91
C VAL A 84 -16.19 5.21 -3.39
N VAL A 85 -14.98 5.54 -3.86
CA VAL A 85 -14.21 6.71 -3.42
C VAL A 85 -13.71 7.52 -4.63
N ARG A 86 -13.36 8.78 -4.39
CA ARG A 86 -12.67 9.57 -5.42
C ARG A 86 -11.30 8.99 -5.71
N ASP A 87 -10.90 9.05 -6.98
CA ASP A 87 -9.55 8.70 -7.39
C ASP A 87 -8.51 9.54 -6.64
N THR A 88 -7.63 8.87 -5.94
CA THR A 88 -6.56 9.48 -5.15
C THR A 88 -5.36 8.54 -5.14
N ALA A 89 -4.17 9.07 -5.28
CA ALA A 89 -2.95 8.27 -5.20
C ALA A 89 -2.90 7.43 -3.91
N GLY A 90 -2.73 6.12 -4.08
CA GLY A 90 -2.63 5.17 -2.97
C GLY A 90 -3.94 4.88 -2.24
N SER A 91 -5.09 5.27 -2.79
CA SER A 91 -6.38 5.00 -2.15
C SER A 91 -6.38 5.36 -0.65
N VAL A 92 -7.31 4.83 0.14
CA VAL A 92 -7.41 5.12 1.59
C VAL A 92 -6.48 4.22 2.40
N ALA A 93 -6.56 2.90 2.18
CA ALA A 93 -5.85 1.92 3.01
C ALA A 93 -4.32 2.00 2.83
N GLN A 94 -3.84 2.16 1.60
CA GLN A 94 -2.42 2.29 1.32
C GLN A 94 -1.80 3.54 1.95
N ARG A 95 -2.49 4.68 1.90
CA ARG A 95 -2.01 5.92 2.53
C ARG A 95 -1.96 5.80 4.03
N LEU A 96 -2.98 5.18 4.64
CA LEU A 96 -3.00 4.93 6.08
C LEU A 96 -1.84 4.02 6.49
N LEU A 97 -1.66 2.89 5.80
CA LEU A 97 -0.57 1.96 6.06
C LEU A 97 0.79 2.62 5.90
N ALA A 98 1.01 3.35 4.79
CA ALA A 98 2.26 4.08 4.56
C ALA A 98 2.55 5.06 5.70
N SER A 99 1.56 5.80 6.17
CA SER A 99 1.72 6.76 7.27
C SER A 99 2.08 6.07 8.59
N ILE A 100 1.40 4.97 8.93
CA ILE A 100 1.66 4.20 10.16
C ILE A 100 3.06 3.62 10.13
N VAL A 101 3.45 2.97 9.03
CA VAL A 101 4.78 2.39 8.85
C VAL A 101 5.87 3.48 8.86
N SER A 102 5.61 4.63 8.23
CA SER A 102 6.57 5.75 8.20
C SER A 102 6.89 6.27 9.59
N VAL A 103 5.87 6.45 10.44
CA VAL A 103 6.07 6.90 11.82
C VAL A 103 6.88 5.87 12.62
N ALA A 104 6.51 4.59 12.56
CA ALA A 104 7.20 3.51 13.25
C ALA A 104 8.65 3.36 12.78
N ALA A 105 8.88 3.37 11.48
CA ALA A 105 10.21 3.34 10.89
C ALA A 105 11.08 4.53 11.33
N GLY A 106 10.49 5.72 11.43
CA GLY A 106 11.17 6.91 11.92
C GLY A 106 11.56 6.84 13.41
N ILE A 107 10.81 6.11 14.23
CA ILE A 107 11.15 5.84 15.64
C ILE A 107 12.32 4.86 15.71
N ALA A 108 12.26 3.76 14.95
CA ALA A 108 13.32 2.77 14.87
C ALA A 108 14.64 3.36 14.32
N GLU A 109 14.56 4.14 13.23
CA GLU A 109 15.71 4.80 12.60
C GLU A 109 16.48 5.70 13.58
N ARG A 110 15.76 6.39 14.47
CA ARG A 110 16.34 7.27 15.48
C ARG A 110 16.71 6.55 16.77
N SER A 111 16.60 5.23 16.82
CA SER A 111 16.90 4.41 18.00
C SER A 111 16.13 4.86 19.26
N ILE A 112 14.91 5.38 19.09
CA ILE A 112 14.06 5.80 20.23
C ILE A 112 13.51 4.57 20.95
N ALA A 113 13.14 3.54 20.20
CA ALA A 113 12.72 2.24 20.70
C ALA A 113 13.12 1.13 19.71
N SER A 114 13.21 -0.11 20.20
CA SER A 114 13.44 -1.26 19.32
C SER A 114 12.21 -1.53 18.43
N PRO A 115 12.40 -2.14 17.24
CA PRO A 115 11.28 -2.53 16.39
C PRO A 115 10.21 -3.34 17.13
N GLY A 116 10.63 -4.29 17.96
CA GLY A 116 9.71 -5.11 18.76
C GLY A 116 8.92 -4.31 19.78
N ASP A 117 9.56 -3.36 20.48
CA ASP A 117 8.90 -2.49 21.46
C ASP A 117 7.90 -1.54 20.78
N ILE A 118 8.24 -1.02 19.59
CA ILE A 118 7.34 -0.18 18.80
C ILE A 118 6.07 -0.95 18.45
N ASP A 119 6.21 -2.15 17.92
CA ASP A 119 5.08 -3.00 17.52
C ASP A 119 4.26 -3.42 18.75
N LEU A 120 4.92 -3.78 19.85
CA LEU A 120 4.24 -4.10 21.11
C LEU A 120 3.47 -2.90 21.67
N ALA A 121 4.07 -1.72 21.72
CA ALA A 121 3.42 -0.52 22.22
C ALA A 121 2.15 -0.17 21.45
N VAL A 122 2.17 -0.32 20.11
CA VAL A 122 1.01 -0.02 19.26
C VAL A 122 -0.08 -1.08 19.40
N THR A 123 0.29 -2.36 19.49
CA THR A 123 -0.68 -3.44 19.67
C THR A 123 -1.32 -3.40 21.06
N ALA A 124 -0.51 -3.26 22.13
CA ALA A 124 -1.00 -3.23 23.49
C ALA A 124 -1.67 -1.89 23.88
N GLY A 125 -1.09 -0.77 23.43
CA GLY A 125 -1.55 0.56 23.81
C GLY A 125 -2.70 1.11 22.96
N LEU A 126 -2.73 0.79 21.68
CA LEU A 126 -3.73 1.30 20.73
C LEU A 126 -4.71 0.22 20.24
N GLY A 127 -4.52 -1.04 20.65
CA GLY A 127 -5.40 -2.14 20.24
C GLY A 127 -5.28 -2.53 18.76
N TYR A 128 -4.18 -2.23 18.10
CA TYR A 128 -3.99 -2.64 16.73
C TYR A 128 -3.83 -4.18 16.64
N PRO A 129 -4.42 -4.81 15.62
CA PRO A 129 -4.34 -6.28 15.48
C PRO A 129 -2.92 -6.76 15.13
N VAL A 130 -2.07 -5.86 14.64
CA VAL A 130 -0.69 -6.13 14.22
C VAL A 130 0.13 -4.88 14.44
N GLY A 131 1.39 -5.03 14.85
CA GLY A 131 2.32 -3.92 14.96
C GLY A 131 2.62 -3.29 13.60
N PRO A 132 2.93 -1.99 13.55
CA PRO A 132 3.10 -1.26 12.30
C PRO A 132 4.24 -1.78 11.43
N LEU A 133 5.39 -2.14 12.02
CA LEU A 133 6.52 -2.67 11.25
C LEU A 133 6.23 -4.09 10.76
N ALA A 134 5.66 -4.95 11.60
CA ALA A 134 5.21 -6.27 11.20
C ALA A 134 4.10 -6.22 10.13
N TRP A 135 3.26 -5.19 10.14
CA TRP A 135 2.27 -4.99 9.09
C TRP A 135 2.93 -4.61 7.76
N GLY A 136 3.92 -3.73 7.81
CA GLY A 136 4.75 -3.41 6.65
C GLY A 136 5.45 -4.65 6.07
N ASP A 137 5.95 -5.54 6.93
CA ASP A 137 6.58 -6.80 6.53
C ASP A 137 5.63 -7.77 5.83
N ARG A 138 4.36 -7.83 6.25
CA ARG A 138 3.33 -8.64 5.54
C ARG A 138 3.11 -8.17 4.11
N VAL A 139 3.30 -6.90 3.84
CA VAL A 139 3.27 -6.33 2.48
C VAL A 139 4.60 -6.54 1.77
N GLY A 140 5.69 -6.53 2.52
CA GLY A 140 7.08 -6.63 2.08
C GLY A 140 7.77 -5.27 2.02
N ALA A 141 9.00 -5.20 2.55
CA ALA A 141 9.77 -3.97 2.63
C ALA A 141 9.97 -3.30 1.25
N GLY A 142 10.23 -4.09 0.20
CA GLY A 142 10.35 -3.61 -1.18
C GLY A 142 9.07 -2.93 -1.67
N ARG A 143 7.92 -3.55 -1.48
CA ARG A 143 6.61 -2.99 -1.86
C ARG A 143 6.25 -1.76 -1.01
N MET A 144 6.63 -1.74 0.26
CA MET A 144 6.47 -0.54 1.08
C MET A 144 7.31 0.62 0.56
N LEU A 145 8.56 0.37 0.16
CA LEU A 145 9.41 1.39 -0.46
C LEU A 145 8.82 1.91 -1.78
N GLU A 146 8.30 1.03 -2.62
CA GLU A 146 7.59 1.42 -3.86
C GLU A 146 6.38 2.30 -3.56
N LEU A 147 5.57 1.93 -2.57
CA LEU A 147 4.39 2.68 -2.15
C LEU A 147 4.78 4.09 -1.68
N HIS A 148 5.75 4.20 -0.78
CA HIS A 148 6.23 5.51 -0.30
C HIS A 148 6.74 6.38 -1.45
N ARG A 149 7.57 5.82 -2.34
CA ARG A 149 8.09 6.54 -3.50
C ARG A 149 6.98 7.01 -4.45
N ALA A 150 6.00 6.16 -4.72
CA ALA A 150 4.88 6.48 -5.59
C ALA A 150 4.00 7.59 -5.00
N LEU A 151 3.66 7.48 -3.71
CA LEU A 151 2.91 8.50 -2.99
C LEU A 151 3.67 9.83 -2.96
N HIS A 152 4.95 9.82 -2.63
CA HIS A 152 5.75 11.05 -2.58
C HIS A 152 5.84 11.72 -3.96
N ARG A 153 6.13 10.96 -5.01
CA ARG A 153 6.18 11.51 -6.39
C ARG A 153 4.84 12.12 -6.85
N THR A 154 3.71 11.52 -6.42
CA THR A 154 2.39 11.94 -6.90
C THR A 154 1.83 13.10 -6.08
N THR A 155 2.14 13.18 -4.78
CA THR A 155 1.54 14.18 -3.88
C THR A 155 2.50 15.29 -3.48
N ASP A 156 3.81 15.10 -3.70
CA ASP A 156 4.91 15.95 -3.19
C ASP A 156 4.82 16.21 -1.67
N ASP A 157 4.11 15.34 -0.95
CA ASP A 157 3.95 15.44 0.50
C ASP A 157 5.17 14.82 1.19
N PRO A 158 5.93 15.58 2.00
CA PRO A 158 7.12 15.08 2.70
C PRO A 158 6.82 13.95 3.67
N ARG A 159 5.58 13.79 4.14
CA ARG A 159 5.16 12.67 5.00
C ARG A 159 5.25 11.31 4.31
N HIS A 160 5.26 11.30 2.98
CA HIS A 160 5.40 10.09 2.18
C HIS A 160 6.83 9.83 1.71
N ARG A 161 7.79 10.70 2.08
CA ARG A 161 9.21 10.43 1.77
C ARG A 161 9.65 9.15 2.46
N PRO A 162 10.24 8.18 1.73
CA PRO A 162 10.75 6.96 2.35
C PRO A 162 11.80 7.31 3.40
N SER A 163 11.69 6.70 4.58
CA SER A 163 12.75 6.78 5.60
C SER A 163 13.97 5.97 5.15
N ARG A 164 15.12 6.26 5.74
CA ARG A 164 16.32 5.45 5.55
C ARG A 164 16.08 4.01 6.01
N TRP A 165 15.37 3.83 7.12
CA TRP A 165 15.01 2.51 7.65
C TRP A 165 14.31 1.64 6.62
N VAL A 166 13.23 2.13 6.01
CA VAL A 166 12.49 1.39 4.98
C VAL A 166 13.37 1.15 3.74
N THR A 167 14.15 2.17 3.35
CA THR A 167 14.99 2.10 2.15
C THR A 167 16.09 1.04 2.27
N GLU A 168 16.83 1.03 3.38
CA GLU A 168 17.92 0.07 3.62
C GLU A 168 17.38 -1.36 3.68
N ARG A 169 16.31 -1.60 4.43
CA ARG A 169 15.72 -2.94 4.55
C ARG A 169 15.19 -3.45 3.24
N ALA A 170 14.54 -2.60 2.46
CA ALA A 170 14.08 -2.96 1.14
C ALA A 170 15.23 -3.32 0.17
N LEU A 171 16.33 -2.57 0.21
CA LEU A 171 17.49 -2.80 -0.66
C LEU A 171 18.32 -4.02 -0.23
N LEU A 172 18.37 -4.30 1.07
CA LEU A 172 19.14 -5.42 1.63
C LEU A 172 18.31 -6.70 1.78
N GLY A 173 17.01 -6.67 1.45
CA GLY A 173 16.13 -7.82 1.63
C GLY A 173 15.84 -8.17 3.09
N LEU A 174 15.95 -7.21 4.00
CA LEU A 174 15.70 -7.38 5.42
C LEU A 174 14.23 -7.08 5.76
N SER A 175 13.78 -7.64 6.88
CA SER A 175 12.49 -7.31 7.49
C SER A 175 12.52 -5.88 8.07
N LEU A 176 11.37 -5.21 8.09
CA LEU A 176 11.22 -3.91 8.77
C LEU A 176 11.33 -4.05 10.29
N THR A 177 11.06 -5.26 10.81
CA THR A 177 11.21 -5.59 12.23
C THR A 177 12.63 -6.02 12.60
N ASP A 178 13.52 -6.23 11.62
CA ASP A 178 14.92 -6.57 11.87
C ASP A 178 15.66 -5.34 12.42
N PRO A 179 16.23 -5.40 13.64
CA PRO A 179 17.02 -4.29 14.20
C PRO A 179 18.29 -4.02 13.37
N GLY A 180 18.82 -5.04 12.69
CA GLY A 180 20.10 -4.97 11.99
C GLY A 180 21.29 -4.99 12.94
N THR A 181 22.49 -4.94 12.38
CA THR A 181 23.74 -4.82 13.12
C THR A 181 24.02 -3.34 13.40
N SER A 182 24.31 -3.00 14.63
CA SER A 182 24.76 -1.66 15.01
C SER A 182 26.30 -1.55 14.98
N PRO A 183 26.88 -0.35 14.86
CA PRO A 183 28.32 -0.18 15.01
C PRO A 183 28.85 -0.65 16.37
N ALA A 184 28.06 -0.58 17.44
CA ALA A 184 28.41 -1.06 18.75
C ALA A 184 28.63 -2.58 18.76
N ASP A 185 27.80 -3.35 18.05
CA ASP A 185 27.94 -4.80 17.94
C ASP A 185 29.27 -5.23 17.28
N CYS A 186 29.92 -4.30 16.58
CA CYS A 186 31.18 -4.57 15.89
C CYS A 186 32.42 -4.20 16.69
N VAL A 187 32.26 -3.41 17.75
CA VAL A 187 33.42 -2.92 18.59
C VAL A 187 33.46 -3.58 19.95
N ASP A 188 32.37 -4.06 20.49
CA ASP A 188 32.27 -4.86 21.69
C ASP A 188 32.62 -6.33 21.41
N GLY A 189 33.85 -6.58 20.97
CA GLY A 189 34.39 -7.94 20.96
C GLY A 189 34.64 -8.41 22.41
N PRO A 190 34.69 -9.75 22.66
CA PRO A 190 35.05 -10.24 23.99
C PRO A 190 36.39 -9.61 24.37
N ALA A 191 36.46 -9.05 25.60
CA ALA A 191 37.68 -8.50 26.13
C ALA A 191 38.82 -9.53 25.95
N PRO A 192 40.00 -9.14 25.43
CA PRO A 192 41.12 -10.07 25.31
C PRO A 192 41.45 -10.63 26.70
N SER A 193 41.38 -11.97 26.79
CA SER A 193 41.72 -12.76 27.99
C SER A 193 43.20 -12.62 28.35
#